data_e8b8f20f729831e9fa5e17aa21c758d2
#
_entry.id   e8b8f20f729831e9fa5e17aa21c758d2
#
_cell.length_a   1.000
_cell.length_b   1.000
_cell.length_c   1.000
_cell.angle_alpha   90.00
_cell.angle_beta   90.00
_cell.angle_gamma   90.00
#
_symmetry.space_group_name_H-M   'P 1'
#
loop_
_entity.id
_entity.type
_entity.pdbx_description
1 polymer ?
#
loop_
_entity_poly.entity_id
_entity_poly.type
_entity_poly.pdbx_seq_one_letter_code
_entity_poly.pdbx_strand_id
1 'polypeptide(L)'
;MSKIVLRNVQLINWYGFTNTVVPVAENLTLISGENECGKSTILDAIKYAYTGDTQFNKATSGYNTGVGKRNLISYTRCLVDASAGVYARPAEKIPVVYTHIALEYYDQINEKSFVLGVIIETAVTDIRGTYWYAMEDKRLSDISYVYEDGSALKPYDASGFQKRYNVKLRKKQDGVALFMQMVGLKLPYQEVFRYQRKLRNIMAYNPAAKIQEFIRESVLEEHDVNFEKLKDAKKNIEQINSRLELIEEEIGDLDAILKDYAEYDERVMQLKVDDIKLKYRNMLSWKEKRCMAEEMIRKNSIEVEAQIKTIKELSTEIDALDR
;
A
#
# COMPACT_ATOMS: atom_id res chain seq x y z
N MET A 1 1.66 11.92 -16.59
CA MET A 1 0.32 11.58 -16.06
C MET A 1 0.09 10.10 -16.31
N SER A 2 -0.21 9.33 -15.29
CA SER A 2 -0.53 7.91 -15.48
C SER A 2 -1.84 7.80 -16.26
N LYS A 3 -1.84 7.03 -17.35
CA LYS A 3 -3.06 6.74 -18.09
C LYS A 3 -3.62 5.42 -17.59
N ILE A 4 -4.60 5.50 -16.71
CA ILE A 4 -5.34 4.36 -16.19
C ILE A 4 -6.60 4.17 -17.02
N VAL A 5 -6.79 2.98 -17.56
CA VAL A 5 -7.87 2.65 -18.50
C VAL A 5 -8.73 1.55 -17.93
N LEU A 6 -10.05 1.74 -17.94
CA LEU A 6 -11.03 0.69 -17.63
C LEU A 6 -11.07 -0.31 -18.80
N ARG A 7 -10.88 -1.60 -18.53
CA ARG A 7 -10.85 -2.66 -19.54
C ARG A 7 -12.10 -3.54 -19.53
N ASN A 8 -12.54 -3.92 -18.34
CA ASN A 8 -13.67 -4.83 -18.19
C ASN A 8 -14.53 -4.47 -16.97
N VAL A 9 -15.81 -4.78 -17.05
CA VAL A 9 -16.76 -4.67 -15.94
C VAL A 9 -17.40 -6.03 -15.70
N GLN A 10 -17.22 -6.60 -14.50
CA GLN A 10 -17.87 -7.83 -14.09
C GLN A 10 -19.12 -7.50 -13.26
N LEU A 11 -20.22 -8.09 -13.62
CA LEU A 11 -21.52 -7.95 -12.95
C LEU A 11 -22.04 -9.32 -12.50
N ILE A 12 -22.20 -9.48 -11.19
CA ILE A 12 -22.81 -10.67 -10.58
C ILE A 12 -24.08 -10.26 -9.85
N ASN A 13 -25.19 -10.85 -10.23
CA ASN A 13 -26.52 -10.56 -9.65
C ASN A 13 -26.86 -9.05 -9.62
N TRP A 14 -26.46 -8.32 -10.66
CA TRP A 14 -26.81 -6.93 -10.83
C TRP A 14 -27.94 -6.80 -11.87
N TYR A 15 -29.17 -6.52 -11.41
CA TYR A 15 -30.39 -6.57 -12.22
C TYR A 15 -30.51 -7.89 -13.00
N GLY A 16 -30.67 -7.86 -14.31
CA GLY A 16 -30.73 -9.05 -15.17
C GLY A 16 -29.37 -9.74 -15.40
N PHE A 17 -28.24 -9.13 -15.01
CA PHE A 17 -26.92 -9.72 -15.16
C PHE A 17 -26.63 -10.69 -14.02
N THR A 18 -26.50 -11.97 -14.32
CA THR A 18 -26.23 -13.01 -13.32
C THR A 18 -24.75 -13.24 -13.11
N ASN A 19 -24.00 -13.37 -14.21
CA ASN A 19 -22.53 -13.50 -14.22
C ASN A 19 -22.03 -13.07 -15.59
N THR A 20 -21.77 -11.76 -15.77
CA THR A 20 -21.49 -11.18 -17.08
C THR A 20 -20.27 -10.26 -17.01
N VAL A 21 -19.35 -10.45 -17.96
CA VAL A 21 -18.25 -9.52 -18.20
C VAL A 21 -18.62 -8.63 -19.39
N VAL A 22 -18.53 -7.32 -19.19
CA VAL A 22 -18.72 -6.32 -20.21
C VAL A 22 -17.36 -5.72 -20.57
N PRO A 23 -16.86 -5.94 -21.80
CA PRO A 23 -15.61 -5.34 -22.23
C PRO A 23 -15.77 -3.84 -22.48
N VAL A 24 -14.74 -3.07 -22.15
CA VAL A 24 -14.69 -1.62 -22.33
C VAL A 24 -13.47 -1.28 -23.19
N ALA A 25 -13.71 -0.59 -24.31
CA ALA A 25 -12.65 -0.14 -25.19
C ALA A 25 -11.91 1.08 -24.59
N GLU A 26 -10.65 1.21 -24.91
CA GLU A 26 -9.76 2.23 -24.34
C GLU A 26 -10.20 3.67 -24.62
N ASN A 27 -10.62 3.93 -25.86
CA ASN A 27 -10.91 5.31 -26.28
C ASN A 27 -12.40 5.62 -26.23
N LEU A 28 -13.24 4.72 -26.74
CA LEU A 28 -14.68 4.92 -26.82
C LEU A 28 -15.40 3.58 -26.80
N THR A 29 -16.42 3.47 -25.94
CA THR A 29 -17.34 2.34 -25.92
C THR A 29 -18.76 2.85 -26.14
N LEU A 30 -19.40 2.38 -27.20
CA LEU A 30 -20.81 2.65 -27.46
C LEU A 30 -21.65 1.46 -26.98
N ILE A 31 -22.54 1.72 -26.01
CA ILE A 31 -23.51 0.73 -25.54
C ILE A 31 -24.85 1.01 -26.26
N SER A 32 -25.17 0.19 -27.22
CA SER A 32 -26.41 0.30 -27.99
C SER A 32 -27.29 -0.95 -27.81
N GLY A 33 -28.55 -0.83 -28.11
CA GLY A 33 -29.53 -1.92 -28.02
C GLY A 33 -30.95 -1.38 -27.83
N GLU A 34 -31.92 -2.26 -27.82
CA GLU A 34 -33.34 -1.94 -27.60
C GLU A 34 -33.61 -1.36 -26.20
N ASN A 35 -34.81 -0.82 -26.00
CA ASN A 35 -35.20 -0.37 -24.67
C ASN A 35 -35.23 -1.56 -23.71
N GLU A 36 -34.92 -1.31 -22.45
CA GLU A 36 -34.90 -2.31 -21.36
C GLU A 36 -33.81 -3.40 -21.43
N CYS A 37 -32.94 -3.40 -22.47
CA CYS A 37 -31.85 -4.38 -22.58
C CYS A 37 -30.66 -4.20 -21.58
N GLY A 38 -30.78 -3.26 -20.65
CA GLY A 38 -29.78 -3.10 -19.57
C GLY A 38 -28.67 -2.07 -19.80
N LYS A 39 -28.74 -1.23 -20.84
CA LYS A 39 -27.74 -0.16 -21.13
C LYS A 39 -27.49 0.74 -19.92
N SER A 40 -28.55 1.34 -19.39
CA SER A 40 -28.47 2.20 -18.19
C SER A 40 -28.05 1.42 -16.94
N THR A 41 -28.37 0.15 -16.88
CA THR A 41 -28.03 -0.74 -15.77
C THR A 41 -26.53 -0.95 -15.64
N ILE A 42 -25.80 -1.07 -16.76
CA ILE A 42 -24.34 -1.15 -16.78
C ILE A 42 -23.73 0.16 -16.29
N LEU A 43 -24.21 1.29 -16.80
CA LEU A 43 -23.73 2.62 -16.37
C LEU A 43 -24.01 2.88 -14.88
N ASP A 44 -25.18 2.46 -14.38
CA ASP A 44 -25.55 2.57 -12.97
C ASP A 44 -24.64 1.71 -12.07
N ALA A 45 -24.18 0.53 -12.55
CA ALA A 45 -23.21 -0.29 -11.83
C ALA A 45 -21.86 0.43 -11.67
N ILE A 46 -21.34 0.97 -12.78
CA ILE A 46 -20.09 1.73 -12.79
C ILE A 46 -20.20 2.95 -11.87
N LYS A 47 -21.27 3.73 -12.02
CA LYS A 47 -21.56 4.89 -11.17
C LYS A 47 -21.61 4.49 -9.68
N TYR A 48 -22.34 3.42 -9.37
CA TYR A 48 -22.45 2.95 -7.99
C TYR A 48 -21.09 2.56 -7.39
N ALA A 49 -20.27 1.86 -8.14
CA ALA A 49 -18.92 1.47 -7.69
C ALA A 49 -18.06 2.70 -7.33
N TYR A 50 -18.12 3.76 -8.14
CA TYR A 50 -17.36 5.00 -7.90
C TYR A 50 -17.94 5.91 -6.82
N THR A 51 -19.24 5.88 -6.62
CA THR A 51 -19.89 6.91 -5.80
C THR A 51 -20.58 6.35 -4.57
N GLY A 52 -20.96 5.08 -4.60
CA GLY A 52 -21.89 4.48 -3.64
C GLY A 52 -23.23 5.20 -3.59
N ASP A 53 -23.59 5.95 -4.67
CA ASP A 53 -24.83 6.70 -4.75
C ASP A 53 -25.97 5.80 -5.24
N THR A 54 -27.05 5.74 -4.47
CA THR A 54 -28.23 4.92 -4.76
C THR A 54 -29.29 5.65 -5.59
N GLN A 55 -29.04 6.90 -5.98
CA GLN A 55 -29.90 7.61 -6.90
C GLN A 55 -29.63 7.17 -8.34
N PHE A 56 -30.26 6.08 -8.75
CA PHE A 56 -30.16 5.57 -10.09
C PHE A 56 -30.98 6.41 -11.08
N ASN A 57 -30.62 6.34 -12.36
CA ASN A 57 -31.19 7.16 -13.41
C ASN A 57 -32.72 7.02 -13.43
N LYS A 58 -33.42 8.10 -13.26
CA LYS A 58 -34.86 8.14 -13.51
C LYS A 58 -35.05 7.93 -15.02
N ALA A 59 -35.57 6.77 -15.39
CA ALA A 59 -35.96 6.54 -16.77
C ALA A 59 -36.74 7.76 -17.28
N THR A 60 -36.33 8.32 -18.41
CA THR A 60 -36.89 9.51 -19.05
C THR A 60 -38.37 9.34 -19.51
N SER A 61 -38.97 8.19 -19.28
CA SER A 61 -40.38 7.89 -19.53
C SER A 61 -41.22 8.31 -18.31
N GLY A 62 -41.92 9.38 -18.50
CA GLY A 62 -42.89 10.13 -17.73
C GLY A 62 -43.83 9.48 -16.71
N TYR A 63 -43.36 8.58 -15.85
CA TYR A 63 -44.16 8.04 -14.76
C TYR A 63 -43.73 8.61 -13.42
N ASN A 64 -44.40 9.71 -13.07
CA ASN A 64 -44.32 10.33 -11.74
C ASN A 64 -45.12 9.57 -10.64
N THR A 65 -45.34 8.28 -10.79
CA THR A 65 -46.02 7.48 -9.77
C THR A 65 -44.96 6.87 -8.84
N GLY A 66 -45.11 7.05 -7.53
CA GLY A 66 -44.17 6.63 -6.49
C GLY A 66 -43.91 5.11 -6.36
N VAL A 67 -44.51 4.33 -7.24
CA VAL A 67 -44.36 2.89 -7.42
C VAL A 67 -43.37 2.65 -8.55
N GLY A 68 -42.13 2.20 -8.26
CA GLY A 68 -41.12 1.88 -9.27
C GLY A 68 -39.84 2.68 -9.22
N LYS A 69 -39.57 3.39 -8.13
CA LYS A 69 -38.26 4.03 -7.90
C LYS A 69 -37.17 2.96 -7.90
N ARG A 70 -36.29 3.00 -8.92
CA ARG A 70 -35.08 2.16 -8.94
C ARG A 70 -34.24 2.46 -7.69
N ASN A 71 -34.09 1.47 -6.85
CA ASN A 71 -33.28 1.51 -5.65
C ASN A 71 -32.28 0.34 -5.65
N LEU A 72 -31.39 0.30 -4.69
CA LEU A 72 -30.36 -0.75 -4.64
C LEU A 72 -30.96 -2.15 -4.52
N ILE A 73 -32.04 -2.32 -3.77
CA ILE A 73 -32.74 -3.60 -3.63
C ILE A 73 -33.34 -4.05 -4.96
N SER A 74 -33.95 -3.11 -5.73
CA SER A 74 -34.52 -3.43 -7.05
C SER A 74 -33.45 -3.90 -8.04
N TYR A 75 -32.20 -3.41 -7.91
CA TYR A 75 -31.08 -3.86 -8.73
C TYR A 75 -30.56 -5.23 -8.29
N THR A 76 -30.31 -5.40 -7.02
CA THR A 76 -29.71 -6.65 -6.51
C THR A 76 -30.68 -7.84 -6.57
N ARG A 77 -31.96 -7.61 -6.31
CA ARG A 77 -33.01 -8.63 -6.40
C ARG A 77 -33.66 -8.76 -7.78
N CYS A 78 -33.35 -7.84 -8.72
CA CYS A 78 -33.90 -7.75 -10.06
C CYS A 78 -35.43 -7.64 -10.04
N LEU A 79 -35.90 -6.39 -9.88
CA LEU A 79 -37.34 -6.09 -9.96
C LEU A 79 -37.84 -6.26 -11.40
N VAL A 80 -38.69 -7.25 -11.62
CA VAL A 80 -39.26 -7.60 -12.95
C VAL A 80 -40.57 -6.85 -13.19
N ASP A 81 -41.44 -6.86 -12.20
CA ASP A 81 -42.72 -6.13 -12.26
C ASP A 81 -42.81 -5.20 -11.05
N ALA A 82 -42.77 -3.89 -11.37
CA ALA A 82 -42.84 -2.86 -10.34
C ALA A 82 -44.27 -2.69 -9.78
N SER A 83 -45.29 -3.02 -10.53
CA SER A 83 -46.68 -2.90 -10.11
C SER A 83 -47.09 -4.01 -9.17
N ALA A 84 -46.61 -5.22 -9.42
CA ALA A 84 -46.87 -6.40 -8.60
C ALA A 84 -45.76 -6.63 -7.53
N GLY A 85 -44.67 -5.87 -7.54
CA GLY A 85 -43.55 -6.07 -6.62
C GLY A 85 -42.81 -7.40 -6.83
N VAL A 86 -42.81 -7.92 -8.07
CA VAL A 86 -42.22 -9.23 -8.37
C VAL A 86 -40.72 -9.09 -8.66
N TYR A 87 -39.92 -9.89 -7.97
CA TYR A 87 -38.47 -9.97 -8.13
C TYR A 87 -38.05 -11.30 -8.76
N ALA A 88 -37.07 -11.28 -9.67
CA ALA A 88 -36.45 -12.49 -10.22
C ALA A 88 -35.71 -13.30 -9.14
N ARG A 89 -35.26 -12.63 -8.06
CA ARG A 89 -34.64 -13.24 -6.88
C ARG A 89 -35.53 -13.00 -5.67
N PRO A 90 -36.65 -13.75 -5.53
CA PRO A 90 -37.61 -13.53 -4.46
C PRO A 90 -37.04 -13.97 -3.11
N ALA A 91 -37.47 -13.30 -2.06
CA ALA A 91 -36.93 -13.50 -0.70
C ALA A 91 -37.22 -14.90 -0.14
N GLU A 92 -38.32 -15.48 -0.52
CA GLU A 92 -38.76 -16.81 -0.11
C GLU A 92 -37.82 -17.90 -0.60
N LYS A 93 -37.21 -17.71 -1.78
CA LYS A 93 -36.25 -18.68 -2.37
C LYS A 93 -34.80 -18.32 -2.05
N ILE A 94 -34.48 -17.02 -2.00
CA ILE A 94 -33.14 -16.49 -1.81
C ILE A 94 -33.17 -15.44 -0.69
N PRO A 95 -32.99 -15.85 0.57
CA PRO A 95 -33.07 -14.96 1.73
C PRO A 95 -32.05 -13.80 1.66
N VAL A 96 -30.84 -14.08 1.18
CA VAL A 96 -29.78 -13.09 1.01
C VAL A 96 -29.23 -13.18 -0.41
N VAL A 97 -29.23 -12.08 -1.12
CA VAL A 97 -28.59 -11.95 -2.43
C VAL A 97 -27.22 -11.31 -2.28
N TYR A 98 -26.22 -11.98 -2.82
CA TYR A 98 -24.86 -11.47 -2.93
C TYR A 98 -24.64 -10.95 -4.35
N THR A 99 -24.24 -9.69 -4.43
CA THR A 99 -24.03 -8.98 -5.70
C THR A 99 -22.58 -8.48 -5.74
N HIS A 100 -21.89 -8.69 -6.86
CA HIS A 100 -20.57 -8.13 -7.08
C HIS A 100 -20.58 -7.23 -8.32
N ILE A 101 -19.96 -6.07 -8.18
CA ILE A 101 -19.59 -5.17 -9.26
C ILE A 101 -18.09 -5.03 -9.20
N ALA A 102 -17.38 -5.45 -10.24
CA ALA A 102 -15.93 -5.32 -10.28
C ALA A 102 -15.47 -4.69 -11.58
N LEU A 103 -14.51 -3.78 -11.46
CA LEU A 103 -13.97 -2.95 -12.52
C LEU A 103 -12.49 -3.28 -12.69
N GLU A 104 -12.10 -3.79 -13.84
CA GLU A 104 -10.70 -4.07 -14.17
C GLU A 104 -10.07 -2.87 -14.86
N TYR A 105 -8.97 -2.41 -14.30
CA TYR A 105 -8.18 -1.32 -14.83
C TYR A 105 -6.80 -1.80 -15.28
N TYR A 106 -6.25 -1.07 -16.22
CA TYR A 106 -4.87 -1.23 -16.66
C TYR A 106 -4.14 0.11 -16.56
N ASP A 107 -3.04 0.12 -15.82
CA ASP A 107 -2.11 1.25 -15.76
C ASP A 107 -1.08 1.07 -16.88
N GLN A 108 -1.15 1.95 -17.89
CA GLN A 108 -0.28 1.87 -19.07
C GLN A 108 1.17 2.25 -18.78
N ILE A 109 1.44 2.98 -17.69
CA ILE A 109 2.81 3.37 -17.32
C ILE A 109 3.51 2.26 -16.57
N ASN A 110 2.81 1.68 -15.58
CA ASN A 110 3.37 0.63 -14.75
C ASN A 110 3.15 -0.77 -15.34
N GLU A 111 2.44 -0.88 -16.47
CA GLU A 111 2.08 -2.13 -17.15
C GLU A 111 1.39 -3.15 -16.23
N LYS A 112 0.55 -2.65 -15.29
CA LYS A 112 -0.10 -3.44 -14.28
C LYS A 112 -1.61 -3.36 -14.37
N SER A 113 -2.26 -4.50 -14.16
CA SER A 113 -3.72 -4.56 -14.01
C SER A 113 -4.10 -4.54 -12.54
N PHE A 114 -5.22 -3.93 -12.22
CA PHE A 114 -5.80 -3.99 -10.89
C PHE A 114 -7.33 -4.03 -10.97
N VAL A 115 -7.95 -4.58 -9.95
CA VAL A 115 -9.41 -4.71 -9.87
C VAL A 115 -9.93 -3.93 -8.68
N LEU A 116 -10.91 -3.07 -8.94
CA LEU A 116 -11.69 -2.37 -7.92
C LEU A 116 -13.10 -2.99 -7.88
N GLY A 117 -13.56 -3.40 -6.72
CA GLY A 117 -14.84 -4.07 -6.64
C GLY A 117 -15.69 -3.66 -5.44
N VAL A 118 -16.99 -3.91 -5.57
CA VAL A 118 -18.01 -3.70 -4.53
C VAL A 118 -18.78 -4.99 -4.33
N ILE A 119 -18.95 -5.40 -3.09
CA ILE A 119 -19.82 -6.50 -2.67
C ILE A 119 -21.02 -5.90 -1.97
N ILE A 120 -22.23 -6.33 -2.37
CA ILE A 120 -23.48 -5.88 -1.78
C ILE A 120 -24.21 -7.10 -1.26
N GLU A 121 -24.58 -7.07 0.02
CA GLU A 121 -25.37 -8.10 0.67
C GLU A 121 -26.77 -7.56 0.92
N THR A 122 -27.76 -8.12 0.21
CA THR A 122 -29.15 -7.67 0.25
C THR A 122 -30.03 -8.72 0.93
N ALA A 123 -30.59 -8.37 2.08
CA ALA A 123 -31.59 -9.19 2.76
C ALA A 123 -32.97 -8.98 2.11
N VAL A 124 -34.03 -9.38 2.79
CA VAL A 124 -35.40 -9.33 2.27
C VAL A 124 -35.84 -7.90 1.97
N THR A 125 -35.65 -7.00 2.90
CA THR A 125 -36.16 -5.61 2.85
C THR A 125 -35.07 -4.55 2.95
N ASP A 126 -33.83 -4.94 3.26
CA ASP A 126 -32.74 -4.03 3.56
C ASP A 126 -31.41 -4.48 2.97
N ILE A 127 -30.44 -3.57 2.94
CA ILE A 127 -29.05 -3.81 2.58
C ILE A 127 -28.26 -4.11 3.86
N ARG A 128 -27.87 -5.38 4.05
CA ARG A 128 -27.07 -5.82 5.21
C ARG A 128 -25.69 -5.18 5.23
N GLY A 129 -25.07 -5.06 4.06
CA GLY A 129 -23.75 -4.49 3.95
C GLY A 129 -23.35 -4.16 2.54
N THR A 130 -22.46 -3.19 2.44
CA THR A 130 -21.79 -2.82 1.21
C THR A 130 -20.30 -2.66 1.49
N TYR A 131 -19.46 -3.33 0.71
CA TYR A 131 -18.03 -3.43 0.96
C TYR A 131 -17.24 -3.15 -0.30
N TRP A 132 -16.33 -2.22 -0.24
CA TRP A 132 -15.39 -1.88 -1.31
C TRP A 132 -14.07 -2.59 -1.08
N TYR A 133 -13.45 -3.03 -2.17
CA TYR A 133 -12.12 -3.66 -2.13
C TYR A 133 -11.30 -3.28 -3.36
N ALA A 134 -9.98 -3.41 -3.24
CA ALA A 134 -9.05 -3.30 -4.34
C ALA A 134 -8.11 -4.50 -4.33
N MET A 135 -7.76 -4.98 -5.51
CA MET A 135 -6.79 -6.06 -5.73
C MET A 135 -5.78 -5.59 -6.76
N GLU A 136 -4.55 -5.42 -6.31
CA GLU A 136 -3.43 -5.03 -7.16
C GLU A 136 -2.85 -6.25 -7.89
N ASP A 137 -2.27 -6.03 -9.05
CA ASP A 137 -1.65 -7.06 -9.90
C ASP A 137 -2.60 -8.26 -10.21
N LYS A 138 -3.90 -7.96 -10.37
CA LYS A 138 -4.94 -8.95 -10.69
C LYS A 138 -5.80 -8.49 -11.87
N ARG A 139 -6.28 -9.47 -12.65
CA ARG A 139 -7.30 -9.31 -13.69
C ARG A 139 -8.59 -9.97 -13.24
N LEU A 140 -9.71 -9.64 -13.88
CA LEU A 140 -10.98 -10.31 -13.60
C LEU A 140 -10.91 -11.82 -13.89
N SER A 141 -10.12 -12.25 -14.88
CA SER A 141 -9.87 -13.68 -15.17
C SER A 141 -9.23 -14.45 -14.03
N ASP A 142 -8.51 -13.78 -13.14
CA ASP A 142 -7.80 -14.40 -12.00
C ASP A 142 -8.69 -14.53 -10.77
N ILE A 143 -9.93 -14.02 -10.85
CA ILE A 143 -10.87 -13.92 -9.73
C ILE A 143 -12.14 -14.69 -10.04
N SER A 144 -12.44 -15.70 -9.24
CA SER A 144 -13.74 -16.37 -9.26
C SER A 144 -14.69 -15.68 -8.27
N TYR A 145 -15.76 -15.10 -8.78
CA TYR A 145 -16.80 -14.44 -7.97
C TYR A 145 -17.88 -15.40 -7.50
N VAL A 146 -17.87 -16.58 -8.06
CA VAL A 146 -18.84 -17.65 -7.78
C VAL A 146 -18.12 -18.95 -7.42
N TYR A 147 -18.78 -19.80 -6.68
CA TYR A 147 -18.34 -21.14 -6.35
C TYR A 147 -19.43 -22.16 -6.61
N GLU A 148 -19.05 -23.40 -6.80
CA GLU A 148 -19.98 -24.50 -6.96
C GLU A 148 -20.50 -24.95 -5.59
N ASP A 149 -21.83 -24.99 -5.45
CA ASP A 149 -22.53 -25.56 -4.30
C ASP A 149 -23.53 -26.60 -4.82
N GLY A 150 -23.12 -27.83 -4.84
CA GLY A 150 -23.84 -28.91 -5.52
C GLY A 150 -23.89 -28.67 -7.04
N SER A 151 -25.09 -28.55 -7.60
CA SER A 151 -25.33 -28.28 -9.03
C SER A 151 -25.49 -26.77 -9.33
N ALA A 152 -25.41 -25.91 -8.34
CA ALA A 152 -25.66 -24.47 -8.50
C ALA A 152 -24.40 -23.64 -8.30
N LEU A 153 -24.22 -22.63 -9.15
CA LEU A 153 -23.21 -21.60 -8.96
C LEU A 153 -23.74 -20.52 -8.01
N LYS A 154 -23.07 -20.33 -6.89
CA LYS A 154 -23.40 -19.30 -5.89
C LYS A 154 -22.34 -18.22 -5.82
N PRO A 155 -22.72 -16.93 -5.75
CA PRO A 155 -21.77 -15.87 -5.50
C PRO A 155 -21.20 -15.95 -4.07
N TYR A 156 -19.93 -15.56 -3.91
CA TYR A 156 -19.34 -15.42 -2.58
C TYR A 156 -20.02 -14.30 -1.79
N ASP A 157 -20.24 -14.55 -0.51
CA ASP A 157 -20.49 -13.48 0.45
C ASP A 157 -19.22 -12.67 0.75
N ALA A 158 -19.35 -11.55 1.43
CA ALA A 158 -18.21 -10.67 1.74
C ALA A 158 -17.13 -11.40 2.54
N SER A 159 -17.51 -12.20 3.53
CA SER A 159 -16.59 -12.95 4.38
C SER A 159 -15.85 -14.06 3.61
N GLY A 160 -16.56 -14.84 2.81
CA GLY A 160 -15.99 -15.89 1.97
C GLY A 160 -15.03 -15.34 0.93
N PHE A 161 -15.41 -14.24 0.27
CA PHE A 161 -14.56 -13.56 -0.69
C PHE A 161 -13.29 -13.00 -0.04
N GLN A 162 -13.44 -12.37 1.13
CA GLN A 162 -12.31 -11.85 1.91
C GLN A 162 -11.32 -12.95 2.29
N LYS A 163 -11.82 -14.08 2.79
CA LYS A 163 -10.98 -15.23 3.19
C LYS A 163 -10.24 -15.83 2.00
N ARG A 164 -10.96 -16.02 0.87
CA ARG A 164 -10.39 -16.65 -0.33
C ARG A 164 -9.25 -15.85 -0.94
N TYR A 165 -9.42 -14.52 -1.03
CA TYR A 165 -8.47 -13.63 -1.73
C TYR A 165 -7.60 -12.79 -0.79
N ASN A 166 -7.78 -12.95 0.53
CA ASN A 166 -7.08 -12.15 1.56
C ASN A 166 -7.17 -10.63 1.30
N VAL A 167 -8.35 -10.17 0.90
CA VAL A 167 -8.60 -8.79 0.49
C VAL A 167 -9.16 -7.97 1.65
N LYS A 168 -8.73 -6.72 1.78
CA LYS A 168 -9.26 -5.80 2.80
C LYS A 168 -10.56 -5.18 2.34
N LEU A 169 -11.66 -5.50 3.03
CA LEU A 169 -12.96 -4.89 2.82
C LEU A 169 -13.07 -3.55 3.54
N ARG A 170 -13.62 -2.54 2.86
CA ARG A 170 -13.80 -1.18 3.36
C ARG A 170 -15.25 -0.76 3.29
N LYS A 171 -15.66 0.09 4.21
CA LYS A 171 -16.97 0.76 4.16
C LYS A 171 -16.99 1.82 3.06
N LYS A 172 -18.18 2.32 2.71
CA LYS A 172 -18.42 3.24 1.60
C LYS A 172 -17.43 4.41 1.54
N GLN A 173 -17.21 5.13 2.63
CA GLN A 173 -16.35 6.32 2.65
C GLN A 173 -14.91 6.00 2.24
N ASP A 174 -14.31 5.05 2.95
CA ASP A 174 -12.92 4.63 2.71
C ASP A 174 -12.77 3.91 1.37
N GLY A 175 -13.81 3.17 0.95
CA GLY A 175 -13.84 2.45 -0.31
C GLY A 175 -13.88 3.39 -1.51
N VAL A 176 -14.77 4.37 -1.50
CA VAL A 176 -14.88 5.38 -2.56
C VAL A 176 -13.59 6.22 -2.64
N ALA A 177 -13.05 6.63 -1.49
CA ALA A 177 -11.77 7.35 -1.45
C ALA A 177 -10.62 6.53 -2.05
N LEU A 178 -10.55 5.22 -1.72
CA LEU A 178 -9.59 4.31 -2.31
C LEU A 178 -9.74 4.22 -3.84
N PHE A 179 -10.97 4.07 -4.34
CA PHE A 179 -11.21 3.98 -5.79
C PHE A 179 -10.73 5.25 -6.50
N MET A 180 -11.06 6.42 -5.96
CA MET A 180 -10.60 7.70 -6.52
C MET A 180 -9.09 7.80 -6.54
N GLN A 181 -8.44 7.42 -5.46
CA GLN A 181 -6.98 7.43 -5.35
C GLN A 181 -6.32 6.49 -6.37
N MET A 182 -6.84 5.27 -6.52
CA MET A 182 -6.27 4.27 -7.43
C MET A 182 -6.46 4.61 -8.91
N VAL A 183 -7.54 5.30 -9.28
CA VAL A 183 -7.70 5.82 -10.64
C VAL A 183 -6.97 7.14 -10.89
N GLY A 184 -6.15 7.59 -9.94
CA GLY A 184 -5.33 8.80 -10.09
C GLY A 184 -6.01 10.11 -9.71
N LEU A 185 -7.23 10.07 -9.18
CA LEU A 185 -7.95 11.23 -8.68
C LEU A 185 -7.62 11.45 -7.20
N LYS A 186 -6.55 12.20 -6.93
CA LYS A 186 -6.15 12.58 -5.56
C LYS A 186 -7.03 13.73 -5.05
N LEU A 187 -8.30 13.44 -4.79
CA LEU A 187 -9.24 14.43 -4.27
C LEU A 187 -9.39 14.28 -2.75
N PRO A 188 -9.41 15.40 -2.00
CA PRO A 188 -9.86 15.40 -0.62
C PRO A 188 -11.28 14.84 -0.52
N TYR A 189 -11.60 14.13 0.56
CA TYR A 189 -12.92 13.50 0.74
C TYR A 189 -14.09 14.46 0.51
N GLN A 190 -13.93 15.74 0.89
CA GLN A 190 -14.94 16.78 0.67
C GLN A 190 -15.22 17.06 -0.81
N GLU A 191 -14.24 16.88 -1.68
CA GLU A 191 -14.41 17.08 -3.13
C GLU A 191 -14.99 15.86 -3.84
N VAL A 192 -14.93 14.68 -3.20
CA VAL A 192 -15.59 13.46 -3.72
C VAL A 192 -17.08 13.70 -3.95
N PHE A 193 -17.76 14.47 -3.07
CA PHE A 193 -19.18 14.82 -3.25
C PHE A 193 -19.43 15.69 -4.49
N ARG A 194 -18.51 16.59 -4.83
CA ARG A 194 -18.61 17.39 -6.06
C ARG A 194 -18.48 16.51 -7.29
N TYR A 195 -17.51 15.60 -7.26
CA TYR A 195 -17.32 14.63 -8.34
C TYR A 195 -18.51 13.67 -8.49
N GLN A 196 -19.09 13.18 -7.40
CA GLN A 196 -20.29 12.38 -7.39
C GLN A 196 -21.48 13.14 -8.04
N ARG A 197 -21.64 14.41 -7.69
CA ARG A 197 -22.70 15.26 -8.27
C ARG A 197 -22.50 15.47 -9.78
N LYS A 198 -21.26 15.70 -10.23
CA LYS A 198 -20.92 15.82 -11.65
C LYS A 198 -21.23 14.53 -12.41
N LEU A 199 -20.79 13.38 -11.91
CA LEU A 199 -21.11 12.09 -12.53
C LEU A 199 -22.63 11.86 -12.63
N ARG A 200 -23.38 12.24 -11.61
CA ARG A 200 -24.84 12.15 -11.62
C ARG A 200 -25.46 13.04 -12.71
N ASN A 201 -25.01 14.27 -12.81
CA ASN A 201 -25.52 15.24 -13.82
C ASN A 201 -25.17 14.80 -15.24
N ILE A 202 -23.93 14.32 -15.47
CA ILE A 202 -23.51 13.80 -16.77
C ILE A 202 -24.37 12.61 -17.20
N MET A 203 -24.67 11.69 -16.29
CA MET A 203 -25.48 10.51 -16.60
C MET A 203 -26.99 10.82 -16.75
N ALA A 204 -27.46 11.90 -16.17
CA ALA A 204 -28.84 12.36 -16.28
C ALA A 204 -29.06 13.34 -17.46
N TYR A 205 -28.02 13.63 -18.25
CA TYR A 205 -28.07 14.60 -19.31
C TYR A 205 -29.03 14.18 -20.42
N ASN A 206 -29.92 15.11 -20.79
CA ASN A 206 -30.79 14.96 -21.94
C ASN A 206 -30.19 15.77 -23.12
N PRO A 207 -29.79 15.11 -24.23
CA PRO A 207 -29.19 15.78 -25.39
C PRO A 207 -30.09 16.85 -26.02
N ALA A 208 -31.40 16.82 -25.77
CA ALA A 208 -32.34 17.84 -26.21
C ALA A 208 -32.29 19.15 -25.40
N ALA A 209 -31.65 19.14 -24.24
CA ALA A 209 -31.38 20.34 -23.45
C ALA A 209 -30.19 21.13 -24.02
N LYS A 210 -30.13 22.43 -23.72
CA LYS A 210 -29.09 23.34 -24.23
C LYS A 210 -27.68 22.85 -23.83
N ILE A 211 -26.91 22.41 -24.81
CA ILE A 211 -25.53 21.93 -24.63
C ILE A 211 -24.67 22.93 -23.86
N GLN A 212 -24.85 24.22 -24.09
CA GLN A 212 -24.07 25.26 -23.40
C GLN A 212 -24.33 25.31 -21.88
N GLU A 213 -25.58 25.14 -21.45
CA GLU A 213 -25.93 25.04 -20.03
C GLU A 213 -25.32 23.79 -19.38
N PHE A 214 -25.38 22.65 -20.06
CA PHE A 214 -24.76 21.40 -19.58
C PHE A 214 -23.25 21.53 -19.41
N ILE A 215 -22.55 22.08 -20.41
CA ILE A 215 -21.10 22.29 -20.33
C ILE A 215 -20.78 23.23 -19.19
N ARG A 216 -21.54 24.31 -19.01
CA ARG A 216 -21.35 25.29 -17.95
C ARG A 216 -21.57 24.70 -16.54
N GLU A 217 -22.63 23.91 -16.36
CA GLU A 217 -23.01 23.37 -15.05
C GLU A 217 -22.29 22.06 -14.69
N SER A 218 -21.95 21.25 -15.71
CA SER A 218 -21.45 19.90 -15.48
C SER A 218 -19.96 19.71 -15.81
N VAL A 219 -19.42 20.48 -16.76
CA VAL A 219 -18.04 20.33 -17.25
C VAL A 219 -17.17 21.48 -16.76
N LEU A 220 -17.62 22.72 -16.90
CA LEU A 220 -16.91 23.88 -16.41
C LEU A 220 -17.15 24.03 -14.91
N GLU A 221 -16.08 24.05 -14.16
CA GLU A 221 -16.15 24.49 -12.77
C GLU A 221 -16.21 26.01 -12.77
N GLU A 222 -17.21 26.57 -12.12
CA GLU A 222 -17.08 27.93 -11.60
C GLU A 222 -16.00 27.85 -10.51
N HIS A 223 -14.76 28.01 -10.93
CA HIS A 223 -13.69 28.27 -9.99
C HIS A 223 -13.83 29.75 -9.60
N ASP A 224 -14.50 29.99 -8.51
CA ASP A 224 -14.12 31.12 -7.68
C ASP A 224 -12.66 30.88 -7.31
N VAL A 225 -11.77 31.45 -8.11
CA VAL A 225 -10.34 31.41 -7.81
C VAL A 225 -10.19 32.25 -6.55
N ASN A 226 -10.26 31.60 -5.41
CA ASN A 226 -10.02 32.24 -4.13
C ASN A 226 -8.51 32.53 -4.04
N PHE A 227 -8.15 33.72 -4.53
CA PHE A 227 -6.75 34.19 -4.52
C PHE A 227 -6.13 34.17 -3.13
N GLU A 228 -6.93 34.32 -2.07
CA GLU A 228 -6.44 34.21 -0.68
C GLU A 228 -6.00 32.78 -0.36
N LYS A 229 -6.79 31.77 -0.71
CA LYS A 229 -6.38 30.37 -0.53
C LYS A 229 -5.15 30.00 -1.34
N LEU A 230 -5.00 30.54 -2.54
CA LEU A 230 -3.78 30.36 -3.35
C LEU A 230 -2.56 31.01 -2.70
N LYS A 231 -2.74 32.20 -2.13
CA LYS A 231 -1.69 32.93 -1.41
C LYS A 231 -1.29 32.20 -0.13
N ASP A 232 -2.26 31.68 0.62
CA ASP A 232 -2.01 30.87 1.82
C ASP A 232 -1.33 29.53 1.48
N ALA A 233 -1.77 28.86 0.41
CA ALA A 233 -1.12 27.65 -0.08
C ALA A 233 0.33 27.90 -0.51
N LYS A 234 0.59 29.02 -1.21
CA LYS A 234 1.95 29.42 -1.57
C LYS A 234 2.81 29.67 -0.33
N LYS A 235 2.29 30.40 0.65
CA LYS A 235 2.99 30.68 1.92
C LYS A 235 3.30 29.39 2.69
N ASN A 236 2.36 28.44 2.73
CA ASN A 236 2.58 27.14 3.35
C ASN A 236 3.68 26.34 2.63
N ILE A 237 3.71 26.37 1.30
CA ILE A 237 4.77 25.72 0.51
C ILE A 237 6.13 26.36 0.80
N GLU A 238 6.21 27.69 0.86
CA GLU A 238 7.45 28.40 1.21
C GLU A 238 7.92 28.03 2.62
N GLN A 239 7.02 27.92 3.60
CA GLN A 239 7.36 27.48 4.96
C GLN A 239 7.84 26.02 5.01
N ILE A 240 7.22 25.13 4.23
CA ILE A 240 7.66 23.73 4.13
C ILE A 240 9.04 23.64 3.49
N ASN A 241 9.29 24.39 2.42
CA ASN A 241 10.60 24.41 1.77
C ASN A 241 11.70 24.92 2.71
N SER A 242 11.44 26.03 3.46
CA SER A 242 12.40 26.52 4.45
C SER A 242 12.70 25.50 5.56
N ARG A 243 11.69 24.71 5.97
CA ARG A 243 11.90 23.62 6.93
C ARG A 243 12.69 22.46 6.35
N LEU A 244 12.49 22.14 5.08
CA LEU A 244 13.27 21.12 4.38
C LEU A 244 14.73 21.51 4.29
N GLU A 245 15.03 22.77 3.93
CA GLU A 245 16.41 23.28 3.90
C GLU A 245 17.10 23.16 5.26
N LEU A 246 16.41 23.49 6.36
CA LEU A 246 16.96 23.34 7.71
C LEU A 246 17.22 21.86 8.08
N ILE A 247 16.31 20.96 7.70
CA ILE A 247 16.48 19.52 7.95
C ILE A 247 17.64 18.96 7.11
N GLU A 248 17.81 19.41 5.87
CA GLU A 248 18.94 19.00 5.03
C GLU A 248 20.28 19.48 5.62
N GLU A 249 20.34 20.69 6.20
CA GLU A 249 21.50 21.20 6.92
C GLU A 249 21.79 20.36 8.18
N GLU A 250 20.77 20.07 9.00
CA GLU A 250 20.91 19.21 10.19
C GLU A 250 21.38 17.78 9.83
N ILE A 251 20.91 17.22 8.73
CA ILE A 251 21.38 15.90 8.24
C ILE A 251 22.86 16.00 7.86
N GLY A 252 23.26 17.06 7.17
CA GLY A 252 24.67 17.28 6.82
C GLY A 252 25.59 17.37 8.05
N ASP A 253 25.16 18.07 9.08
CA ASP A 253 25.89 18.19 10.35
C ASP A 253 25.99 16.84 11.09
N LEU A 254 24.90 16.09 11.11
CA LEU A 254 24.87 14.74 11.71
C LEU A 254 25.80 13.78 10.97
N ASP A 255 25.83 13.83 9.64
CA ASP A 255 26.72 13.00 8.83
C ASP A 255 28.20 13.35 9.10
N ALA A 256 28.52 14.65 9.26
CA ALA A 256 29.85 15.08 9.64
C ALA A 256 30.26 14.54 11.04
N ILE A 257 29.38 14.64 12.02
CA ILE A 257 29.58 14.11 13.37
C ILE A 257 29.79 12.57 13.33
N LEU A 258 28.99 11.84 12.55
CA LEU A 258 29.14 10.41 12.39
C LEU A 258 30.48 10.01 11.81
N LYS A 259 31.00 10.80 10.86
CA LYS A 259 32.31 10.60 10.29
C LYS A 259 33.44 10.83 11.32
N ASP A 260 33.31 11.90 12.10
CA ASP A 260 34.27 12.21 13.17
C ASP A 260 34.29 11.10 14.26
N TYR A 261 33.11 10.57 14.60
CA TYR A 261 33.02 9.41 15.51
C TYR A 261 33.70 8.15 14.94
N ALA A 262 33.51 7.87 13.66
CA ALA A 262 34.17 6.73 13.02
C ALA A 262 35.71 6.87 13.04
N GLU A 263 36.22 8.07 12.75
CA GLU A 263 37.66 8.37 12.85
C GLU A 263 38.17 8.27 14.29
N TYR A 264 37.39 8.74 15.24
CA TYR A 264 37.74 8.59 16.68
C TYR A 264 37.84 7.13 17.11
N ASP A 265 36.86 6.34 16.75
CA ASP A 265 36.83 4.88 17.07
C ASP A 265 38.00 4.15 16.44
N GLU A 266 38.38 4.47 15.21
CA GLU A 266 39.55 3.92 14.54
C GLU A 266 40.85 4.28 15.30
N ARG A 267 41.01 5.55 15.72
CA ARG A 267 42.15 5.99 16.51
C ARG A 267 42.22 5.32 17.89
N VAL A 268 41.07 5.14 18.55
CA VAL A 268 41.01 4.41 19.83
C VAL A 268 41.41 2.96 19.66
N MET A 269 40.97 2.31 18.58
CA MET A 269 41.39 0.94 18.25
C MET A 269 42.91 0.88 17.98
N GLN A 270 43.44 1.83 17.21
CA GLN A 270 44.88 1.89 16.92
C GLN A 270 45.71 2.08 18.21
N LEU A 271 45.27 2.98 19.12
CA LEU A 271 45.93 3.17 20.42
C LEU A 271 45.95 1.90 21.26
N LYS A 272 44.85 1.13 21.28
CA LYS A 272 44.80 -0.16 21.96
C LYS A 272 45.79 -1.16 21.37
N VAL A 273 45.88 -1.22 20.06
CA VAL A 273 46.86 -2.09 19.36
C VAL A 273 48.27 -1.66 19.68
N ASP A 274 48.58 -0.38 19.71
CA ASP A 274 49.91 0.13 19.99
C ASP A 274 50.32 -0.07 21.48
N ASP A 275 49.38 0.04 22.42
CA ASP A 275 49.59 -0.31 23.83
C ASP A 275 49.94 -1.81 23.97
N ILE A 276 49.24 -2.67 23.27
CA ILE A 276 49.56 -4.11 23.26
C ILE A 276 50.93 -4.36 22.67
N LYS A 277 51.28 -3.70 21.54
CA LYS A 277 52.63 -3.81 20.95
C LYS A 277 53.73 -3.33 21.90
N LEU A 278 53.48 -2.23 22.60
CA LEU A 278 54.42 -1.68 23.57
C LEU A 278 54.64 -2.66 24.75
N LYS A 279 53.55 -3.20 25.31
CA LYS A 279 53.62 -4.21 26.37
C LYS A 279 54.36 -5.46 25.92
N TYR A 280 54.12 -5.92 24.69
CA TYR A 280 54.84 -7.06 24.12
C TYR A 280 56.32 -6.77 23.93
N ARG A 281 56.75 -5.61 23.45
CA ARG A 281 58.15 -5.19 23.34
C ARG A 281 58.81 -5.13 24.70
N ASN A 282 58.16 -4.57 25.70
CA ASN A 282 58.67 -4.53 27.07
C ASN A 282 58.87 -5.96 27.62
N MET A 283 57.90 -6.86 27.39
CA MET A 283 58.05 -8.25 27.81
C MET A 283 59.24 -8.95 27.12
N LEU A 284 59.45 -8.75 25.84
CA LEU A 284 60.60 -9.27 25.11
C LEU A 284 61.92 -8.73 25.70
N SER A 285 62.00 -7.41 25.92
CA SER A 285 63.18 -6.77 26.53
C SER A 285 63.48 -7.35 27.95
N TRP A 286 62.48 -7.53 28.76
CA TRP A 286 62.65 -8.20 30.06
C TRP A 286 63.08 -9.65 29.92
N LYS A 287 62.58 -10.38 28.92
CA LYS A 287 62.98 -11.76 28.65
C LYS A 287 64.47 -11.84 28.25
N GLU A 288 64.95 -10.93 27.41
CA GLU A 288 66.32 -10.80 26.97
C GLU A 288 67.22 -10.46 28.16
N LYS A 289 66.87 -9.47 28.99
CA LYS A 289 67.60 -9.09 30.20
C LYS A 289 67.72 -10.27 31.19
N ARG A 290 66.64 -11.03 31.37
CA ARG A 290 66.61 -12.22 32.20
C ARG A 290 67.58 -13.27 31.67
N CYS A 291 67.51 -13.53 30.36
CA CYS A 291 68.42 -14.49 29.74
C CYS A 291 69.94 -14.13 29.94
N MET A 292 70.24 -12.83 29.70
CA MET A 292 71.63 -12.31 29.96
C MET A 292 72.04 -12.46 31.43
N ALA A 293 71.10 -12.11 32.33
CA ALA A 293 71.41 -12.29 33.78
C ALA A 293 71.61 -13.76 34.16
N GLU A 294 70.81 -14.67 33.65
CA GLU A 294 70.96 -16.12 33.85
C GLU A 294 72.27 -16.62 33.26
N GLU A 295 72.69 -16.12 32.09
CA GLU A 295 74.00 -16.44 31.53
C GLU A 295 75.17 -15.92 32.40
N MET A 296 75.08 -14.68 32.94
CA MET A 296 76.09 -14.11 33.83
C MET A 296 76.14 -14.87 35.11
N ILE A 297 75.03 -15.24 35.72
CA ILE A 297 74.99 -16.09 36.93
C ILE A 297 75.68 -17.40 36.66
N ARG A 298 75.41 -18.08 35.53
CA ARG A 298 76.05 -19.33 35.16
C ARG A 298 77.57 -19.18 34.98
N LYS A 299 78.06 -18.12 34.33
CA LYS A 299 79.48 -17.83 34.17
C LYS A 299 80.18 -17.61 35.54
N ASN A 300 79.53 -16.72 36.33
CA ASN A 300 80.09 -16.45 37.68
C ASN A 300 80.07 -17.71 38.57
N SER A 301 79.05 -18.58 38.49
CA SER A 301 78.99 -19.84 39.22
C SER A 301 80.16 -20.75 38.84
N ILE A 302 80.49 -20.89 37.56
CA ILE A 302 81.63 -21.70 37.08
C ILE A 302 82.96 -21.11 37.58
N GLU A 303 83.09 -19.79 37.57
CA GLU A 303 84.27 -19.08 38.02
C GLU A 303 84.46 -19.25 39.53
N VAL A 304 83.38 -19.12 40.32
CA VAL A 304 83.39 -19.39 41.78
C VAL A 304 83.73 -20.84 42.08
N GLU A 305 83.23 -21.83 41.36
CA GLU A 305 83.61 -23.23 41.53
C GLU A 305 85.08 -23.48 41.25
N ALA A 306 85.60 -22.84 40.16
CA ALA A 306 87.03 -22.92 39.84
C ALA A 306 87.89 -22.30 40.96
N GLN A 307 87.50 -21.14 41.49
CA GLN A 307 88.21 -20.48 42.62
C GLN A 307 88.14 -21.32 43.87
N ILE A 308 86.99 -21.95 44.22
CA ILE A 308 86.87 -22.86 45.39
C ILE A 308 87.81 -24.06 45.22
N LYS A 309 87.93 -24.59 44.00
CA LYS A 309 88.85 -25.69 43.72
C LYS A 309 90.30 -25.27 43.95
N THR A 310 90.68 -24.11 43.40
CA THR A 310 92.05 -23.55 43.61
C THR A 310 92.34 -23.28 45.09
N ILE A 311 91.38 -22.74 45.82
CA ILE A 311 91.50 -22.50 47.26
C ILE A 311 91.71 -23.84 48.02
N LYS A 312 90.97 -24.91 47.65
CA LYS A 312 91.16 -26.23 48.25
C LYS A 312 92.50 -26.81 47.90
N GLU A 313 93.00 -26.68 46.69
CA GLU A 313 94.30 -27.13 46.26
C GLU A 313 95.42 -26.39 47.03
N LEU A 314 95.31 -25.05 47.12
CA LEU A 314 96.25 -24.26 47.92
C LEU A 314 96.19 -24.58 49.41
N SER A 315 95.05 -24.86 50.02
CA SER A 315 94.87 -25.28 51.38
C SER A 315 95.55 -26.64 51.65
N THR A 316 95.44 -27.58 50.68
CA THR A 316 96.16 -28.89 50.82
C THR A 316 97.65 -28.75 50.68
N GLU A 317 98.14 -27.80 49.85
CA GLU A 317 99.54 -27.47 49.75
C GLU A 317 100.08 -26.83 51.05
N ILE A 318 99.35 -25.92 51.64
CA ILE A 318 99.73 -25.28 52.93
C ILE A 318 99.76 -26.35 54.00
N ASP A 319 98.76 -27.22 54.11
CA ASP A 319 98.75 -28.33 55.10
C ASP A 319 99.92 -29.33 54.89
N ALA A 320 100.41 -29.43 53.64
CA ALA A 320 101.58 -30.27 53.33
C ALA A 320 102.92 -29.59 53.66
N LEU A 321 103.02 -28.27 53.70
CA LEU A 321 104.21 -27.48 54.06
C LEU A 321 104.34 -27.27 55.59
N ASP A 322 103.21 -27.35 56.31
CA ASP A 322 103.17 -27.23 57.77
C ASP A 322 103.47 -28.59 58.51
N ARG A 323 103.75 -29.63 57.76
CA ARG A 323 104.19 -30.93 58.26
C ARG A 323 105.68 -31.13 57.99
#